data_bba3923e70f02d27f5534dc88af6f0db
#
_entry.id   bba3923e70f02d27f5534dc88af6f0db
#
_cell.length_a   1.000
_cell.length_b   1.000
_cell.length_c   1.000
_cell.angle_alpha   90.00
_cell.angle_beta   90.00
_cell.angle_gamma   90.00
#
_symmetry.space_group_name_H-M   'P 1'
#
loop_
_entity.id
_entity.type
_entity.pdbx_description
1 polymer ?
#
loop_
_entity_poly.entity_id
_entity_poly.type
_entity_poly.pdbx_seq_one_letter_code
_entity_poly.pdbx_strand_id
1 'polypeptide(L)'
;MKILVLGATGRTGYLFTRKALEEGHTVTAYVRNPDKALTLLGAHQNLTIVPGALNDAEQLAAASSGQDVMVSILGQKATVREFLSSTFMQERLPLIMEAVTGAGVKHCVLMSAYGVGDTVRTASLPMRLVCKVIMRGIFTDKVKADALVTEYQPYISRAHPGRLTDKPGKGGVKVFDMASVKRTPGIPTIAREDVADALLTIAKNPQNAGTDFW
;
A
#
# COMPACT_ATOMS: atom_id res chain seq x y z
N MET A 1 15.64 -9.57 -0.74
CA MET A 1 15.33 -8.40 0.11
C MET A 1 14.59 -8.86 1.36
N LYS A 2 14.70 -8.09 2.44
CA LYS A 2 13.89 -8.22 3.65
C LYS A 2 12.76 -7.20 3.58
N ILE A 3 11.52 -7.66 3.60
CA ILE A 3 10.33 -6.85 3.33
C ILE A 3 9.42 -6.86 4.55
N LEU A 4 9.16 -5.69 5.15
CA LEU A 4 8.09 -5.54 6.12
C LEU A 4 6.76 -5.33 5.38
N VAL A 5 5.76 -6.15 5.67
CA VAL A 5 4.43 -6.05 5.04
C VAL A 5 3.37 -5.66 6.07
N LEU A 6 2.75 -4.52 5.86
CA LEU A 6 1.57 -4.07 6.59
C LEU A 6 0.32 -4.40 5.77
N GLY A 7 -0.59 -5.21 6.35
CA GLY A 7 -1.80 -5.64 5.66
C GLY A 7 -1.68 -6.98 4.90
N ALA A 8 -0.73 -7.83 5.26
CA ALA A 8 -0.47 -9.14 4.65
C ALA A 8 -1.69 -10.09 4.63
N THR A 9 -2.65 -9.93 5.53
CA THR A 9 -3.88 -10.75 5.60
C THR A 9 -5.05 -10.19 4.76
N GLY A 10 -4.84 -9.05 4.07
CA GLY A 10 -5.78 -8.51 3.10
C GLY A 10 -5.70 -9.26 1.76
N ARG A 11 -6.73 -9.13 0.88
CA ARG A 11 -6.75 -9.84 -0.41
C ARG A 11 -5.51 -9.56 -1.28
N THR A 12 -5.15 -8.30 -1.45
CA THR A 12 -3.95 -7.92 -2.22
C THR A 12 -2.68 -8.23 -1.43
N GLY A 13 -2.70 -8.00 -0.10
CA GLY A 13 -1.55 -8.29 0.77
C GLY A 13 -1.18 -9.76 0.81
N TYR A 14 -2.16 -10.65 0.80
CA TYR A 14 -1.96 -12.09 0.67
C TYR A 14 -1.21 -12.46 -0.63
N LEU A 15 -1.69 -11.94 -1.76
CA LEU A 15 -1.08 -12.19 -3.08
C LEU A 15 0.34 -11.62 -3.15
N PHE A 16 0.54 -10.41 -2.63
CA PHE A 16 1.87 -9.80 -2.54
C PHE A 16 2.84 -10.63 -1.69
N THR A 17 2.39 -11.04 -0.49
CA THR A 17 3.23 -11.81 0.44
C THR A 17 3.63 -13.14 -0.18
N ARG A 18 2.69 -13.87 -0.78
CA ARG A 18 3.00 -15.12 -1.47
C ARG A 18 4.00 -14.92 -2.59
N LYS A 19 3.77 -13.93 -3.45
CA LYS A 19 4.67 -13.66 -4.56
C LYS A 19 6.08 -13.27 -4.10
N ALA A 20 6.19 -12.45 -3.08
CA ALA A 20 7.48 -12.09 -2.50
C ALA A 20 8.24 -13.33 -1.97
N LEU A 21 7.54 -14.26 -1.33
CA LEU A 21 8.12 -15.51 -0.86
C LEU A 21 8.53 -16.44 -2.01
N GLU A 22 7.69 -16.55 -3.05
CA GLU A 22 7.95 -17.34 -4.28
C GLU A 22 9.19 -16.81 -5.03
N GLU A 23 9.43 -15.49 -5.00
CA GLU A 23 10.63 -14.87 -5.56
C GLU A 23 11.86 -14.93 -4.61
N GLY A 24 11.76 -15.64 -3.48
CA GLY A 24 12.88 -15.88 -2.55
C GLY A 24 13.18 -14.71 -1.60
N HIS A 25 12.26 -13.76 -1.45
CA HIS A 25 12.42 -12.66 -0.50
C HIS A 25 12.07 -13.12 0.93
N THR A 26 12.67 -12.48 1.93
CA THR A 26 12.30 -12.66 3.34
C THR A 26 11.20 -11.67 3.68
N VAL A 27 10.10 -12.15 4.24
CA VAL A 27 8.93 -11.33 4.57
C VAL A 27 8.68 -11.33 6.07
N THR A 28 8.56 -10.14 6.65
CA THR A 28 8.04 -9.91 7.99
C THR A 28 6.60 -9.39 7.86
N ALA A 29 5.62 -10.23 8.16
CA ALA A 29 4.21 -9.87 8.14
C ALA A 29 3.80 -9.32 9.51
N TYR A 30 3.65 -8.00 9.62
CA TYR A 30 3.17 -7.34 10.85
C TYR A 30 1.64 -7.32 10.86
N VAL A 31 1.04 -8.05 11.79
CA VAL A 31 -0.39 -8.37 11.74
C VAL A 31 -1.06 -8.28 13.11
N ARG A 32 -2.34 -7.90 13.14
CA ARG A 32 -3.16 -7.87 14.37
C ARG A 32 -3.59 -9.24 14.87
N ASN A 33 -3.70 -10.21 13.98
CA ASN A 33 -4.13 -11.57 14.30
C ASN A 33 -3.17 -12.58 13.67
N PRO A 34 -2.20 -13.09 14.44
CA PRO A 34 -1.18 -14.00 13.94
C PRO A 34 -1.75 -15.37 13.54
N ASP A 35 -2.77 -15.89 14.25
CA ASP A 35 -3.37 -17.18 13.92
C ASP A 35 -4.05 -17.15 12.55
N LYS A 36 -4.78 -16.06 12.29
CA LYS A 36 -5.37 -15.82 10.96
C LYS A 36 -4.29 -15.70 9.88
N ALA A 37 -3.17 -15.03 10.18
CA ALA A 37 -2.08 -14.89 9.23
C ALA A 37 -1.43 -16.23 8.94
N LEU A 38 -1.18 -17.05 9.98
CA LEU A 38 -0.63 -18.39 9.83
C LEU A 38 -1.55 -19.32 9.03
N THR A 39 -2.85 -19.29 9.32
CA THR A 39 -3.84 -20.08 8.57
C THR A 39 -3.89 -19.68 7.08
N LEU A 40 -3.76 -18.38 6.78
CA LEU A 40 -3.90 -17.86 5.43
C LEU A 40 -2.61 -18.03 4.60
N LEU A 41 -1.45 -17.69 5.18
CA LEU A 41 -0.16 -17.66 4.50
C LEU A 41 0.59 -19.00 4.57
N GLY A 42 0.27 -19.83 5.55
CA GLY A 42 1.00 -21.06 5.87
C GLY A 42 2.37 -20.78 6.53
N ALA A 43 3.04 -21.87 6.90
CA ALA A 43 4.43 -21.78 7.36
C ALA A 43 5.37 -21.73 6.15
N HIS A 44 6.35 -20.84 6.19
CA HIS A 44 7.39 -20.73 5.17
C HIS A 44 8.71 -20.30 5.81
N GLN A 45 9.84 -20.87 5.39
CA GLN A 45 11.16 -20.58 5.97
C GLN A 45 11.57 -19.11 5.93
N ASN A 46 11.11 -18.37 4.92
CA ASN A 46 11.38 -16.95 4.72
C ASN A 46 10.22 -16.04 5.22
N LEU A 47 9.24 -16.57 5.97
CA LEU A 47 8.13 -15.80 6.51
C LEU A 47 8.23 -15.73 8.03
N THR A 48 8.25 -14.51 8.55
CA THR A 48 8.09 -14.24 9.98
C THR A 48 6.76 -13.52 10.20
N ILE A 49 5.92 -14.05 11.07
CA ILE A 49 4.67 -13.41 11.47
C ILE A 49 4.90 -12.71 12.80
N VAL A 50 4.77 -11.37 12.80
CA VAL A 50 4.93 -10.54 14.00
C VAL A 50 3.56 -9.99 14.41
N PRO A 51 3.06 -10.37 15.60
CA PRO A 51 1.83 -9.77 16.11
C PRO A 51 2.07 -8.30 16.46
N GLY A 52 1.10 -7.43 16.18
CA GLY A 52 1.19 -6.03 16.56
C GLY A 52 0.05 -5.17 16.01
N ALA A 53 -0.10 -4.01 16.61
CA ALA A 53 -1.09 -3.02 16.23
C ALA A 53 -0.41 -1.76 15.67
N LEU A 54 -1.03 -1.10 14.69
CA LEU A 54 -0.45 0.07 14.02
C LEU A 54 -0.34 1.34 14.91
N ASN A 55 -0.81 1.29 16.14
CA ASN A 55 -0.65 2.33 17.15
C ASN A 55 0.41 1.99 18.20
N ASP A 56 1.09 0.88 18.06
CA ASP A 56 2.23 0.48 18.87
C ASP A 56 3.51 0.82 18.08
N ALA A 57 4.00 2.04 18.26
CA ALA A 57 5.15 2.56 17.53
C ALA A 57 6.43 1.78 17.88
N GLU A 58 6.62 1.38 19.14
CA GLU A 58 7.80 0.66 19.59
C GLU A 58 7.87 -0.73 18.95
N GLN A 59 6.77 -1.48 18.99
CA GLN A 59 6.71 -2.81 18.39
C GLN A 59 6.85 -2.76 16.86
N LEU A 60 6.28 -1.72 16.23
CA LEU A 60 6.44 -1.51 14.80
C LEU A 60 7.88 -1.16 14.42
N ALA A 61 8.55 -0.30 15.20
CA ALA A 61 9.96 0.02 15.00
C ALA A 61 10.85 -1.22 15.15
N ALA A 62 10.59 -2.05 16.18
CA ALA A 62 11.30 -3.32 16.35
C ALA A 62 11.12 -4.26 15.16
N ALA A 63 9.89 -4.40 14.63
CA ALA A 63 9.60 -5.21 13.44
C ALA A 63 10.21 -4.63 12.16
N SER A 64 10.47 -3.32 12.12
CA SER A 64 11.07 -2.61 10.98
C SER A 64 12.59 -2.70 10.96
N SER A 65 13.21 -3.03 12.08
CA SER A 65 14.67 -3.06 12.20
C SER A 65 15.29 -4.08 11.23
N GLY A 66 16.27 -3.63 10.44
CA GLY A 66 16.97 -4.44 9.47
C GLY A 66 16.16 -4.86 8.25
N GLN A 67 15.00 -4.25 8.02
CA GLN A 67 14.24 -4.42 6.78
C GLN A 67 14.78 -3.48 5.68
N ASP A 68 14.79 -3.97 4.43
CA ASP A 68 15.23 -3.18 3.27
C ASP A 68 14.12 -2.23 2.80
N VAL A 69 12.87 -2.70 2.87
CA VAL A 69 11.69 -1.96 2.39
C VAL A 69 10.45 -2.29 3.24
N MET A 70 9.59 -1.28 3.43
CA MET A 70 8.25 -1.48 3.98
C MET A 70 7.22 -1.36 2.85
N VAL A 71 6.28 -2.31 2.78
CA VAL A 71 5.16 -2.28 1.84
C VAL A 71 3.85 -2.25 2.61
N SER A 72 3.14 -1.13 2.52
CA SER A 72 1.84 -0.93 3.16
C SER A 72 0.71 -1.19 2.16
N ILE A 73 -0.01 -2.27 2.38
CA ILE A 73 -1.19 -2.68 1.61
C ILE A 73 -2.43 -2.56 2.53
N LEU A 74 -2.42 -1.52 3.35
CA LEU A 74 -3.50 -1.25 4.27
C LEU A 74 -4.72 -0.73 3.52
N GLY A 75 -5.85 -1.35 3.76
CA GLY A 75 -7.15 -0.96 3.24
C GLY A 75 -8.18 -0.89 4.37
N GLN A 76 -9.11 0.04 4.24
CA GLN A 76 -10.26 0.12 5.13
C GLN A 76 -11.35 -0.84 4.64
N LYS A 77 -12.20 -1.29 5.57
CA LYS A 77 -13.43 -1.96 5.19
C LYS A 77 -14.32 -0.93 4.49
N ALA A 78 -14.84 -1.26 3.32
CA ALA A 78 -15.74 -0.39 2.56
C ALA A 78 -17.13 -0.39 3.21
N THR A 79 -17.28 0.26 4.37
CA THR A 79 -18.58 0.50 4.99
C THR A 79 -19.11 1.87 4.58
N VAL A 80 -20.43 2.05 4.62
CA VAL A 80 -21.07 3.33 4.30
C VAL A 80 -20.49 4.47 5.15
N ARG A 81 -20.21 4.19 6.42
CA ARG A 81 -19.61 5.17 7.35
C ARG A 81 -18.23 5.64 6.87
N GLU A 82 -17.38 4.71 6.45
CA GLU A 82 -16.01 5.01 6.00
C GLU A 82 -15.98 5.72 4.64
N PHE A 83 -16.96 5.45 3.77
CA PHE A 83 -17.14 6.23 2.54
C PHE A 83 -17.48 7.69 2.81
N LEU A 84 -18.26 7.96 3.86
CA LEU A 84 -18.67 9.32 4.23
C LEU A 84 -17.63 10.06 5.06
N SER A 85 -16.99 9.35 6.00
CA SER A 85 -15.97 9.93 6.90
C SER A 85 -15.02 8.86 7.38
N SER A 86 -13.73 9.08 7.18
CA SER A 86 -12.66 8.24 7.67
C SER A 86 -11.50 9.10 8.17
N THR A 87 -10.82 8.63 9.23
CA THR A 87 -9.58 9.20 9.79
C THR A 87 -8.48 8.15 9.92
N PHE A 88 -8.73 6.94 9.43
CA PHE A 88 -7.86 5.80 9.64
C PHE A 88 -6.42 6.04 9.20
N MET A 89 -6.22 6.57 7.99
CA MET A 89 -4.88 6.84 7.49
C MET A 89 -4.25 8.06 8.14
N GLN A 90 -5.03 9.10 8.44
CA GLN A 90 -4.54 10.29 9.17
C GLN A 90 -3.99 9.92 10.55
N GLU A 91 -4.62 8.97 11.25
CA GLU A 91 -4.19 8.54 12.59
C GLU A 91 -3.01 7.56 12.55
N ARG A 92 -2.85 6.79 11.48
CA ARG A 92 -1.89 5.68 11.44
C ARG A 92 -0.64 5.99 10.62
N LEU A 93 -0.79 6.70 9.50
CA LEU A 93 0.34 6.91 8.59
C LEU A 93 1.51 7.69 9.23
N PRO A 94 1.29 8.77 10.00
CA PRO A 94 2.39 9.45 10.69
C PRO A 94 3.15 8.52 11.65
N LEU A 95 2.44 7.76 12.48
CA LEU A 95 3.05 6.80 13.41
C LEU A 95 3.85 5.70 12.68
N ILE A 96 3.30 5.21 11.57
CA ILE A 96 3.98 4.22 10.72
C ILE A 96 5.27 4.81 10.16
N MET A 97 5.21 6.00 9.58
CA MET A 97 6.38 6.62 8.95
C MET A 97 7.48 6.92 9.96
N GLU A 98 7.12 7.48 11.12
CA GLU A 98 8.07 7.75 12.21
C GLU A 98 8.76 6.46 12.67
N ALA A 99 7.98 5.41 13.00
CA ALA A 99 8.52 4.14 13.49
C ALA A 99 9.42 3.45 12.45
N VAL A 100 8.98 3.40 11.19
CA VAL A 100 9.66 2.67 10.12
C VAL A 100 10.93 3.38 9.66
N THR A 101 10.88 4.70 9.46
CA THR A 101 12.06 5.46 9.05
C THR A 101 13.05 5.63 10.19
N GLY A 102 12.55 5.80 11.44
CA GLY A 102 13.38 5.81 12.64
C GLY A 102 14.14 4.50 12.85
N ALA A 103 13.59 3.37 12.42
CA ALA A 103 14.27 2.06 12.41
C ALA A 103 15.27 1.88 11.24
N GLY A 104 15.43 2.89 10.37
CA GLY A 104 16.41 2.91 9.28
C GLY A 104 15.90 2.44 7.92
N VAL A 105 14.61 2.15 7.76
CA VAL A 105 14.02 1.80 6.45
C VAL A 105 13.96 3.04 5.57
N LYS A 106 14.57 2.97 4.39
CA LYS A 106 14.70 4.11 3.47
C LYS A 106 13.76 4.06 2.27
N HIS A 107 12.99 3.00 2.13
CA HIS A 107 12.02 2.87 1.05
C HIS A 107 10.69 2.33 1.60
N CYS A 108 9.62 3.09 1.44
CA CYS A 108 8.28 2.77 1.90
C CYS A 108 7.32 2.80 0.71
N VAL A 109 6.77 1.65 0.33
CA VAL A 109 5.79 1.55 -0.76
C VAL A 109 4.38 1.54 -0.19
N LEU A 110 3.59 2.54 -0.54
CA LEU A 110 2.21 2.69 -0.06
C LEU A 110 1.21 2.39 -1.19
N MET A 111 0.33 1.43 -0.98
CA MET A 111 -0.81 1.23 -1.88
C MET A 111 -1.87 2.30 -1.62
N SER A 112 -1.97 3.27 -2.50
CA SER A 112 -3.01 4.30 -2.51
C SER A 112 -4.21 3.86 -3.38
N ALA A 113 -4.82 4.76 -4.11
CA ALA A 113 -5.86 4.48 -5.08
C ALA A 113 -5.89 5.56 -6.16
N TYR A 114 -6.25 5.18 -7.38
CA TYR A 114 -6.52 6.14 -8.44
C TYR A 114 -7.69 7.07 -8.06
N GLY A 115 -7.49 8.38 -8.23
CA GLY A 115 -8.42 9.42 -7.80
C GLY A 115 -8.05 10.08 -6.47
N VAL A 116 -7.00 9.61 -5.77
CA VAL A 116 -6.45 10.26 -4.57
C VAL A 116 -5.42 11.32 -5.00
N GLY A 117 -5.43 12.47 -4.34
CA GLY A 117 -4.48 13.56 -4.59
C GLY A 117 -4.51 14.05 -6.04
N ASP A 118 -3.33 14.26 -6.61
CA ASP A 118 -3.18 14.78 -7.97
C ASP A 118 -3.64 13.81 -9.07
N THR A 119 -3.77 12.52 -8.77
CA THR A 119 -4.26 11.54 -9.75
C THR A 119 -5.67 11.84 -10.24
N VAL A 120 -6.48 12.56 -9.44
CA VAL A 120 -7.82 13.01 -9.87
C VAL A 120 -7.78 13.93 -11.08
N ARG A 121 -6.67 14.65 -11.30
CA ARG A 121 -6.52 15.58 -12.43
C ARG A 121 -6.49 14.85 -13.78
N THR A 122 -5.98 13.62 -13.79
CA THR A 122 -5.92 12.79 -15.01
C THR A 122 -7.24 12.05 -15.27
N ALA A 123 -8.18 12.06 -14.31
CA ALA A 123 -9.44 11.35 -14.39
C ALA A 123 -10.47 12.01 -15.32
N SER A 124 -11.31 11.19 -15.95
CA SER A 124 -12.48 11.65 -16.70
C SER A 124 -13.47 12.41 -15.80
N LEU A 125 -14.28 13.32 -16.36
CA LEU A 125 -15.25 14.11 -15.59
C LEU A 125 -16.21 13.25 -14.75
N PRO A 126 -16.81 12.14 -15.28
CA PRO A 126 -17.65 11.27 -14.45
C PRO A 126 -16.88 10.65 -13.28
N MET A 127 -15.63 10.24 -13.51
CA MET A 127 -14.79 9.67 -12.45
C MET A 127 -14.45 10.69 -11.37
N ARG A 128 -14.18 11.94 -11.74
CA ARG A 128 -13.98 13.03 -10.76
C ARG A 128 -15.20 13.22 -9.86
N LEU A 129 -16.40 13.10 -10.43
CA LEU A 129 -17.63 13.18 -9.64
C LEU A 129 -17.77 12.00 -8.67
N VAL A 130 -17.51 10.78 -9.12
CA VAL A 130 -17.48 9.58 -8.25
C VAL A 130 -16.49 9.75 -7.10
N CYS A 131 -15.27 10.21 -7.37
CA CYS A 131 -14.27 10.46 -6.34
C CYS A 131 -14.73 11.51 -5.31
N LYS A 132 -15.32 12.61 -5.78
CA LYS A 132 -15.75 13.72 -4.92
C LYS A 132 -16.98 13.40 -4.06
N VAL A 133 -17.90 12.58 -4.55
CA VAL A 133 -19.19 12.34 -3.90
C VAL A 133 -19.20 11.01 -3.15
N ILE A 134 -18.91 9.91 -3.86
CA ILE A 134 -19.05 8.55 -3.31
C ILE A 134 -17.86 8.16 -2.44
N MET A 135 -16.63 8.48 -2.89
CA MET A 135 -15.38 8.08 -2.21
C MET A 135 -14.81 9.16 -1.29
N ARG A 136 -15.58 10.20 -1.02
CA ARG A 136 -15.12 11.43 -0.34
C ARG A 136 -14.39 11.15 0.98
N GLY A 137 -14.97 10.32 1.85
CA GLY A 137 -14.38 10.04 3.17
C GLY A 137 -13.01 9.39 3.06
N ILE A 138 -12.92 8.28 2.33
CA ILE A 138 -11.67 7.51 2.17
C ILE A 138 -10.60 8.32 1.44
N PHE A 139 -10.99 9.06 0.39
CA PHE A 139 -10.01 9.83 -0.41
C PHE A 139 -9.51 11.06 0.34
N THR A 140 -10.41 11.77 1.06
CA THR A 140 -10.00 12.89 1.91
C THR A 140 -9.08 12.44 3.04
N ASP A 141 -9.36 11.28 3.66
CA ASP A 141 -8.50 10.68 4.67
C ASP A 141 -7.07 10.45 4.14
N LYS A 142 -6.95 9.83 2.96
CA LYS A 142 -5.64 9.59 2.34
C LYS A 142 -4.90 10.91 2.00
N VAL A 143 -5.59 11.88 1.40
CA VAL A 143 -5.00 13.19 1.06
C VAL A 143 -4.50 13.92 2.31
N LYS A 144 -5.29 13.92 3.38
CA LYS A 144 -4.89 14.55 4.64
C LYS A 144 -3.74 13.78 5.31
N ALA A 145 -3.78 12.44 5.26
CA ALA A 145 -2.69 11.61 5.76
C ALA A 145 -1.37 11.90 5.02
N ASP A 146 -1.43 12.03 3.68
CA ASP A 146 -0.27 12.37 2.87
C ASP A 146 0.31 13.75 3.23
N ALA A 147 -0.54 14.73 3.56
CA ALA A 147 -0.10 16.05 4.02
C ALA A 147 0.60 16.01 5.39
N LEU A 148 0.21 15.07 6.28
CA LEU A 148 0.84 14.89 7.59
C LEU A 148 2.22 14.23 7.53
N VAL A 149 2.59 13.63 6.42
CA VAL A 149 3.86 12.90 6.23
C VAL A 149 4.73 13.51 5.14
N THR A 150 4.58 14.81 4.90
CA THR A 150 5.31 15.53 3.84
C THR A 150 6.83 15.44 4.00
N GLU A 151 7.33 15.44 5.23
CA GLU A 151 8.76 15.30 5.54
C GLU A 151 9.34 13.93 5.11
N TYR A 152 8.51 12.89 5.06
CA TYR A 152 8.90 11.54 4.65
C TYR A 152 8.76 11.29 3.14
N GLN A 153 8.33 12.29 2.35
CA GLN A 153 8.16 12.13 0.90
C GLN A 153 9.35 11.50 0.18
N PRO A 154 10.62 11.84 0.51
CA PRO A 154 11.78 11.23 -0.14
C PRO A 154 11.89 9.70 0.05
N TYR A 155 11.21 9.14 1.06
CA TYR A 155 11.21 7.71 1.35
C TYR A 155 9.98 6.98 0.79
N ILE A 156 8.96 7.71 0.33
CA ILE A 156 7.65 7.14 -0.01
C ILE A 156 7.48 7.01 -1.51
N SER A 157 7.22 5.79 -1.98
CA SER A 157 6.61 5.52 -3.29
C SER A 157 5.12 5.24 -3.12
N ARG A 158 4.25 5.84 -3.93
CA ARG A 158 2.82 5.51 -3.94
C ARG A 158 2.43 4.80 -5.21
N ALA A 159 1.74 3.66 -5.08
CA ALA A 159 1.06 3.03 -6.19
C ALA A 159 -0.42 3.43 -6.17
N HIS A 160 -0.93 3.93 -7.29
CA HIS A 160 -2.31 4.40 -7.46
C HIS A 160 -3.10 3.44 -8.39
N PRO A 161 -3.39 2.20 -7.96
CA PRO A 161 -4.13 1.27 -8.79
C PRO A 161 -5.55 1.77 -9.07
N GLY A 162 -6.08 1.41 -10.23
CA GLY A 162 -7.48 1.57 -10.55
C GLY A 162 -8.38 0.66 -9.68
N ARG A 163 -9.65 0.47 -10.09
CA ARG A 163 -10.59 -0.40 -9.38
C ARG A 163 -10.09 -1.84 -9.36
N LEU A 164 -9.90 -2.38 -8.17
CA LEU A 164 -9.39 -3.73 -7.95
C LEU A 164 -10.43 -4.81 -8.29
N THR A 165 -10.00 -5.86 -8.97
CA THR A 165 -10.82 -7.04 -9.28
C THR A 165 -10.16 -8.32 -8.77
N ASP A 166 -10.98 -9.37 -8.56
CA ASP A 166 -10.50 -10.71 -8.18
C ASP A 166 -10.37 -11.64 -9.40
N LYS A 167 -10.36 -11.07 -10.61
CA LYS A 167 -10.06 -11.83 -11.84
C LYS A 167 -8.57 -12.23 -11.83
N PRO A 168 -8.21 -13.31 -12.52
CA PRO A 168 -6.81 -13.66 -12.73
C PRO A 168 -6.02 -12.47 -13.30
N GLY A 169 -4.79 -12.33 -12.87
CA GLY A 169 -3.84 -11.35 -13.41
C GLY A 169 -3.53 -11.67 -14.88
N LYS A 170 -3.18 -10.65 -15.62
CA LYS A 170 -2.76 -10.79 -17.03
C LYS A 170 -1.24 -10.93 -17.15
N GLY A 171 -0.51 -10.62 -16.08
CA GLY A 171 0.93 -10.52 -16.09
C GLY A 171 1.45 -9.35 -16.91
N GLY A 172 2.77 -9.13 -16.85
CA GLY A 172 3.43 -8.09 -17.64
C GLY A 172 2.98 -6.67 -17.30
N VAL A 173 2.64 -6.43 -16.03
CA VAL A 173 2.21 -5.10 -15.54
C VAL A 173 3.29 -4.07 -15.82
N LYS A 174 2.88 -2.96 -16.41
CA LYS A 174 3.72 -1.79 -16.57
C LYS A 174 3.41 -0.78 -15.47
N VAL A 175 4.45 -0.31 -14.83
CA VAL A 175 4.40 0.73 -13.81
C VAL A 175 4.86 2.03 -14.45
N PHE A 176 4.03 3.06 -14.40
CA PHE A 176 4.33 4.36 -15.01
C PHE A 176 4.51 5.40 -13.91
N ASP A 177 5.54 6.23 -14.03
CA ASP A 177 5.64 7.45 -13.22
C ASP A 177 4.39 8.30 -13.46
N MET A 178 3.70 8.66 -12.37
CA MET A 178 2.47 9.43 -12.41
C MET A 178 2.65 10.78 -13.09
N ALA A 179 3.83 11.38 -12.99
CA ALA A 179 4.15 12.65 -13.66
C ALA A 179 4.10 12.52 -15.19
N SER A 180 4.31 11.34 -15.76
CA SER A 180 4.22 11.06 -17.20
C SER A 180 2.78 10.84 -17.69
N VAL A 181 1.82 10.61 -16.80
CA VAL A 181 0.43 10.26 -17.16
C VAL A 181 -0.40 11.52 -17.40
N LYS A 182 -0.73 11.82 -18.64
CA LYS A 182 -1.53 13.00 -19.00
C LYS A 182 -3.02 12.81 -18.80
N ARG A 183 -3.55 11.63 -19.14
CA ARG A 183 -4.99 11.32 -19.07
C ARG A 183 -5.23 9.83 -18.95
N THR A 184 -6.19 9.46 -18.10
CA THR A 184 -6.63 8.07 -17.94
C THR A 184 -8.07 7.94 -18.41
N PRO A 185 -8.37 7.09 -19.40
CA PRO A 185 -9.73 6.91 -19.90
C PRO A 185 -10.60 6.10 -18.94
N GLY A 186 -11.87 6.47 -18.82
CA GLY A 186 -12.90 5.70 -18.11
C GLY A 186 -12.61 5.49 -16.62
N ILE A 187 -12.95 4.28 -16.14
CA ILE A 187 -12.63 3.76 -14.80
C ILE A 187 -11.67 2.60 -14.99
N PRO A 188 -10.37 2.81 -14.84
CA PRO A 188 -9.40 1.74 -15.04
C PRO A 188 -9.62 0.63 -14.00
N THR A 189 -9.51 -0.62 -14.44
CA THR A 189 -9.62 -1.79 -13.57
C THR A 189 -8.36 -2.64 -13.67
N ILE A 190 -7.93 -3.20 -12.55
CA ILE A 190 -6.74 -4.03 -12.47
C ILE A 190 -6.99 -5.23 -11.56
N ALA A 191 -6.41 -6.38 -11.88
CA ALA A 191 -6.45 -7.55 -11.01
C ALA A 191 -5.55 -7.34 -9.78
N ARG A 192 -5.94 -7.91 -8.63
CA ARG A 192 -5.10 -7.82 -7.41
C ARG A 192 -3.77 -8.53 -7.56
N GLU A 193 -3.70 -9.58 -8.37
CA GLU A 193 -2.43 -10.23 -8.71
C GLU A 193 -1.49 -9.27 -9.43
N ASP A 194 -2.00 -8.56 -10.44
CA ASP A 194 -1.23 -7.57 -11.19
C ASP A 194 -0.79 -6.40 -10.29
N VAL A 195 -1.61 -6.00 -9.31
CA VAL A 195 -1.20 -4.99 -8.31
C VAL A 195 -0.10 -5.52 -7.40
N ALA A 196 -0.16 -6.78 -6.98
CA ALA A 196 0.90 -7.40 -6.19
C ALA A 196 2.23 -7.39 -6.95
N ASP A 197 2.21 -7.70 -8.24
CA ASP A 197 3.37 -7.64 -9.14
C ASP A 197 3.95 -6.23 -9.26
N ALA A 198 3.07 -5.24 -9.44
CA ALA A 198 3.46 -3.84 -9.54
C ALA A 198 4.12 -3.36 -8.23
N LEU A 199 3.51 -3.65 -7.08
CA LEU A 199 4.06 -3.28 -5.78
C LEU A 199 5.44 -3.91 -5.53
N LEU A 200 5.62 -5.17 -5.91
CA LEU A 200 6.90 -5.85 -5.77
C LEU A 200 7.95 -5.26 -6.72
N THR A 201 7.56 -4.92 -7.95
CA THR A 201 8.43 -4.22 -8.92
C THR A 201 8.89 -2.88 -8.39
N ILE A 202 7.99 -2.09 -7.78
CA ILE A 202 8.33 -0.81 -7.16
C ILE A 202 9.28 -1.04 -5.98
N ALA A 203 8.98 -2.00 -5.11
CA ALA A 203 9.76 -2.29 -3.92
C ALA A 203 11.19 -2.76 -4.21
N LYS A 204 11.40 -3.48 -5.31
CA LYS A 204 12.73 -3.98 -5.74
C LYS A 204 13.69 -2.89 -6.18
N ASN A 205 13.22 -1.69 -6.50
CA ASN A 205 14.07 -0.60 -6.94
C ASN A 205 14.06 0.57 -5.93
N PRO A 206 15.10 0.72 -5.09
CA PRO A 206 15.19 1.83 -4.12
C PRO A 206 15.16 3.23 -4.75
N GLN A 207 15.53 3.36 -6.04
CA GLN A 207 15.47 4.64 -6.76
C GLN A 207 14.04 5.11 -7.01
N ASN A 208 13.05 4.24 -6.81
CA ASN A 208 11.64 4.59 -6.88
C ASN A 208 11.16 5.42 -5.65
N ALA A 209 11.96 5.48 -4.58
CA ALA A 209 11.62 6.29 -3.40
C ALA A 209 11.39 7.75 -3.81
N GLY A 210 10.32 8.34 -3.28
CA GLY A 210 9.89 9.70 -3.64
C GLY A 210 9.01 9.78 -4.91
N THR A 211 8.68 8.66 -5.56
CA THR A 211 7.94 8.65 -6.84
C THR A 211 6.54 8.04 -6.68
N ASP A 212 5.57 8.66 -7.32
CA ASP A 212 4.20 8.15 -7.43
C ASP A 212 4.01 7.40 -8.74
N PHE A 213 3.32 6.25 -8.68
CA PHE A 213 3.14 5.33 -9.81
C PHE A 213 1.68 5.05 -10.11
N TRP A 214 1.39 4.85 -11.40
CA TRP A 214 0.12 4.36 -11.90
C TRP A 214 0.28 3.10 -12.71
#